data_52dd4a0d3ddb7e1fb789ec6d90b016d9
#
_entry.id   52dd4a0d3ddb7e1fb789ec6d90b016d9
#
_cell.length_a   1.000
_cell.length_b   1.000
_cell.length_c   1.000
_cell.angle_alpha   90.00
_cell.angle_beta   90.00
_cell.angle_gamma   90.00
#
_symmetry.space_group_name_H-M   'P 1'
#
loop_
_entity.id
_entity.type
_entity.pdbx_description
1 polymer ?
#
loop_
_entity_poly.entity_id
_entity_poly.type
_entity_poly.pdbx_seq_one_letter_code
_entity_poly.pdbx_strand_id
1 'polypeptide(L)'
;SYKEHKDRFNGLPTSVKLKMLQINSNLHDDIWSMKQERTLYNIKKYGMIDKYKIKMHKNLISEGYTLACVTNSIKKTAIEMLKITGQEEFMSLLVSNEDVKNNKPHPDCYLYAMNKLSTSPEETLIIEDSPKGKQAALATGCSLLEVEDVYDVTLDKIRRFL
;
A
#
# COMPACT_ATOMS: atom_id res chain seq x y z
N SER A 1 -7.30 14.10 18.09
CA SER A 1 -6.01 13.48 18.45
C SER A 1 -5.44 12.65 17.29
N TYR A 2 -4.15 12.30 17.35
CA TYR A 2 -3.52 11.41 16.34
C TYR A 2 -4.22 10.04 16.26
N LYS A 3 -4.58 9.48 17.41
CA LYS A 3 -5.33 8.22 17.50
C LYS A 3 -6.67 8.31 16.78
N GLU A 4 -7.44 9.35 17.05
CA GLU A 4 -8.72 9.59 16.39
C GLU A 4 -8.58 9.73 14.86
N HIS A 5 -7.53 10.41 14.41
CA HIS A 5 -7.22 10.51 12.97
C HIS A 5 -6.91 9.12 12.36
N LYS A 6 -6.12 8.32 13.05
CA LYS A 6 -5.77 6.96 12.60
C LYS A 6 -7.03 6.09 12.50
N ASP A 7 -7.88 6.12 13.51
CA ASP A 7 -9.08 5.28 13.58
C ASP A 7 -10.15 5.67 12.56
N ARG A 8 -10.34 6.97 12.30
CA ARG A 8 -11.40 7.47 11.41
C ARG A 8 -10.98 7.60 9.96
N PHE A 9 -9.74 7.97 9.68
CA PHE A 9 -9.31 8.43 8.35
C PHE A 9 -8.21 7.59 7.71
N ASN A 10 -7.52 6.72 8.47
CA ASN A 10 -6.44 5.93 7.89
C ASN A 10 -6.96 5.02 6.77
N GLY A 11 -6.21 4.96 5.65
CA GLY A 11 -6.57 4.17 4.48
C GLY A 11 -7.72 4.71 3.63
N LEU A 12 -8.38 5.84 4.02
CA LEU A 12 -9.43 6.45 3.20
C LEU A 12 -8.86 7.36 2.10
N PRO A 13 -9.47 7.38 0.89
CA PRO A 13 -9.20 8.37 -0.13
C PRO A 13 -9.43 9.81 0.38
N THR A 14 -8.67 10.77 -0.12
CA THR A 14 -8.81 12.19 0.29
C THR A 14 -10.21 12.72 0.04
N SER A 15 -10.83 12.39 -1.09
CA SER A 15 -12.20 12.80 -1.42
C SER A 15 -13.24 12.35 -0.38
N VAL A 16 -13.08 11.14 0.15
CA VAL A 16 -13.95 10.62 1.22
C VAL A 16 -13.73 11.40 2.52
N LYS A 17 -12.45 11.66 2.87
CA LYS A 17 -12.10 12.44 4.07
C LYS A 17 -12.70 13.84 4.04
N LEU A 18 -12.62 14.54 2.90
CA LEU A 18 -13.16 15.88 2.73
C LEU A 18 -14.68 15.91 2.89
N LYS A 19 -15.38 14.91 2.36
CA LYS A 19 -16.83 14.76 2.56
C LYS A 19 -17.17 14.51 4.03
N MET A 20 -16.46 13.62 4.71
CA MET A 20 -16.67 13.34 6.14
C MET A 20 -16.43 14.55 7.04
N LEU A 21 -15.50 15.43 6.64
CA LEU A 21 -15.18 16.68 7.33
C LEU A 21 -16.12 17.84 6.92
N GLN A 22 -17.09 17.58 6.05
CA GLN A 22 -18.04 18.57 5.53
C GLN A 22 -17.36 19.81 4.90
N ILE A 23 -16.19 19.59 4.28
CA ILE A 23 -15.47 20.66 3.59
C ILE A 23 -16.25 21.05 2.32
N ASN A 24 -16.34 22.37 2.08
CA ASN A 24 -16.98 22.90 0.89
C ASN A 24 -16.38 22.27 -0.39
N SER A 25 -17.25 21.76 -1.25
CA SER A 25 -16.83 21.04 -2.47
C SER A 25 -15.94 21.88 -3.40
N ASN A 26 -16.14 23.20 -3.43
CA ASN A 26 -15.32 24.12 -4.23
C ASN A 26 -13.83 24.13 -3.82
N LEU A 27 -13.50 23.67 -2.60
CA LEU A 27 -12.13 23.60 -2.08
C LEU A 27 -11.51 22.20 -2.22
N HIS A 28 -12.27 21.20 -2.71
CA HIS A 28 -11.80 19.81 -2.72
C HIS A 28 -10.57 19.61 -3.60
N ASP A 29 -10.57 20.21 -4.80
CA ASP A 29 -9.47 20.07 -5.76
C ASP A 29 -8.20 20.78 -5.28
N ASP A 30 -8.34 21.97 -4.70
CA ASP A 30 -7.22 22.72 -4.14
C ASP A 30 -6.60 21.97 -2.95
N ILE A 31 -7.41 21.50 -2.02
CA ILE A 31 -6.93 20.72 -0.86
C ILE A 31 -6.30 19.40 -1.31
N TRP A 32 -6.88 18.75 -2.31
CA TRP A 32 -6.30 17.52 -2.88
C TRP A 32 -4.93 17.81 -3.50
N SER A 33 -4.81 18.84 -4.30
CA SER A 33 -3.56 19.27 -4.96
C SER A 33 -2.48 19.62 -3.92
N MET A 34 -2.80 20.48 -2.97
CA MET A 34 -1.90 20.86 -1.87
C MET A 34 -1.43 19.63 -1.07
N LYS A 35 -2.34 18.69 -0.80
CA LYS A 35 -1.98 17.44 -0.11
C LYS A 35 -1.01 16.61 -0.95
N GLN A 36 -1.21 16.48 -2.26
CA GLN A 36 -0.31 15.72 -3.12
C GLN A 36 1.08 16.36 -3.18
N GLU A 37 1.16 17.67 -3.37
CA GLU A 37 2.42 18.42 -3.36
C GLU A 37 3.18 18.24 -2.04
N ARG A 38 2.45 18.39 -0.91
CA ARG A 38 3.05 18.21 0.42
C ARG A 38 3.52 16.78 0.65
N THR A 39 2.77 15.80 0.15
CA THR A 39 3.16 14.39 0.24
C THR A 39 4.44 14.13 -0.54
N LEU A 40 4.53 14.57 -1.80
CA LEU A 40 5.73 14.42 -2.63
C LEU A 40 6.93 15.16 -2.04
N TYR A 41 6.72 16.37 -1.51
CA TYR A 41 7.77 17.11 -0.82
C TYR A 41 8.31 16.31 0.38
N ASN A 42 7.43 15.76 1.22
CA ASN A 42 7.83 14.99 2.38
C ASN A 42 8.56 13.69 2.00
N ILE A 43 8.10 12.99 0.96
CA ILE A 43 8.77 11.80 0.43
C ILE A 43 10.21 12.14 0.02
N LYS A 44 10.40 13.22 -0.75
CA LYS A 44 11.73 13.65 -1.19
C LYS A 44 12.62 14.12 -0.05
N LYS A 45 12.03 14.77 0.95
CA LYS A 45 12.79 15.35 2.08
C LYS A 45 13.19 14.30 3.12
N TYR A 46 12.33 13.32 3.38
CA TYR A 46 12.50 12.38 4.49
C TYR A 46 12.67 10.93 4.04
N GLY A 47 12.44 10.64 2.76
CA GLY A 47 12.64 9.31 2.23
C GLY A 47 14.13 8.95 2.23
N MET A 48 14.41 7.69 2.58
CA MET A 48 15.77 7.14 2.63
C MET A 48 15.79 5.73 2.08
N ILE A 49 16.92 5.34 1.50
CA ILE A 49 17.14 3.97 1.06
C ILE A 49 17.06 3.02 2.25
N ASP A 50 16.17 2.04 2.16
CA ASP A 50 16.01 0.99 3.15
C ASP A 50 16.81 -0.26 2.76
N LYS A 51 18.06 -0.32 3.20
CA LYS A 51 18.98 -1.43 2.91
C LYS A 51 18.46 -2.79 3.43
N TYR A 52 17.71 -2.79 4.54
CA TYR A 52 17.13 -4.01 5.09
C TYR A 52 16.03 -4.55 4.17
N LYS A 53 15.11 -3.70 3.72
CA LYS A 53 14.04 -4.08 2.78
C LYS A 53 14.61 -4.53 1.43
N ILE A 54 15.61 -3.83 0.92
CA ILE A 54 16.32 -4.24 -0.30
C ILE A 54 16.89 -5.66 -0.16
N LYS A 55 17.58 -5.95 0.94
CA LYS A 55 18.12 -7.30 1.21
C LYS A 55 17.00 -8.34 1.33
N MET A 56 15.93 -8.00 2.03
CA MET A 56 14.76 -8.86 2.19
C MET A 56 14.11 -9.20 0.84
N HIS A 57 13.89 -8.20 -0.02
CA HIS A 57 13.32 -8.39 -1.36
C HIS A 57 14.22 -9.27 -2.23
N LYS A 58 15.55 -9.03 -2.22
CA LYS A 58 16.52 -9.87 -2.95
C LYS A 58 16.45 -11.33 -2.53
N ASN A 59 16.36 -11.60 -1.22
CA ASN A 59 16.23 -12.96 -0.72
C ASN A 59 14.94 -13.62 -1.21
N LEU A 60 13.79 -12.96 -1.07
CA LEU A 60 12.51 -13.49 -1.54
C LEU A 60 12.51 -13.77 -3.04
N ILE A 61 13.06 -12.86 -3.85
CA ILE A 61 13.16 -13.09 -5.30
C ILE A 61 14.11 -14.25 -5.62
N SER A 62 15.24 -14.38 -4.92
CA SER A 62 16.16 -15.52 -5.12
C SER A 62 15.55 -16.86 -4.69
N GLU A 63 14.54 -16.85 -3.82
CA GLU A 63 13.75 -18.01 -3.39
C GLU A 63 12.56 -18.29 -4.35
N GLY A 64 12.40 -17.50 -5.43
CA GLY A 64 11.39 -17.70 -6.48
C GLY A 64 10.09 -16.92 -6.26
N TYR A 65 10.00 -16.07 -5.26
CA TYR A 65 8.79 -15.27 -5.01
C TYR A 65 8.71 -14.05 -5.91
N THR A 66 7.50 -13.73 -6.37
CA THR A 66 7.18 -12.50 -7.11
C THR A 66 6.63 -11.46 -6.14
N LEU A 67 7.13 -10.23 -6.22
CA LEU A 67 6.72 -9.15 -5.32
C LEU A 67 5.84 -8.13 -6.03
N ALA A 68 4.79 -7.70 -5.35
CA ALA A 68 3.90 -6.63 -5.83
C ALA A 68 3.64 -5.59 -4.74
N CYS A 69 3.51 -4.34 -5.16
CA CYS A 69 3.06 -3.25 -4.29
C CYS A 69 1.59 -2.93 -4.63
N VAL A 70 0.70 -3.04 -3.63
CA VAL A 70 -0.74 -2.77 -3.78
C VAL A 70 -1.16 -1.70 -2.78
N THR A 71 -1.59 -0.52 -3.25
CA THR A 71 -1.80 0.65 -2.40
C THR A 71 -3.04 1.47 -2.76
N ASN A 72 -3.65 2.12 -1.75
CA ASN A 72 -4.67 3.16 -1.96
C ASN A 72 -4.09 4.55 -2.28
N SER A 73 -2.78 4.67 -2.42
CA SER A 73 -2.14 5.90 -2.90
C SER A 73 -2.31 6.04 -4.42
N ILE A 74 -2.20 7.27 -4.92
CA ILE A 74 -2.09 7.49 -6.37
C ILE A 74 -0.77 6.95 -6.90
N LYS A 75 -0.76 6.51 -8.15
CA LYS A 75 0.38 5.86 -8.80
C LYS A 75 1.67 6.66 -8.69
N LYS A 76 1.59 7.96 -9.00
CA LYS A 76 2.73 8.88 -8.90
C LYS A 76 3.39 8.87 -7.51
N THR A 77 2.58 8.92 -6.46
CA THR A 77 3.08 8.92 -5.08
C THR A 77 3.75 7.58 -4.72
N ALA A 78 3.13 6.47 -5.11
CA ALA A 78 3.66 5.13 -4.85
C ALA A 78 5.01 4.90 -5.56
N ILE A 79 5.13 5.31 -6.83
CA ILE A 79 6.38 5.23 -7.60
C ILE A 79 7.48 6.03 -6.92
N GLU A 80 7.22 7.28 -6.54
CA GLU A 80 8.22 8.13 -5.87
C GLU A 80 8.69 7.53 -4.53
N MET A 81 7.77 6.92 -3.76
CA MET A 81 8.14 6.22 -2.52
C MET A 81 9.03 5.02 -2.79
N LEU A 82 8.66 4.16 -3.74
CA LEU A 82 9.45 2.97 -4.10
C LEU A 82 10.84 3.36 -4.60
N LYS A 83 10.94 4.40 -5.44
CA LYS A 83 12.24 4.92 -5.95
C LYS A 83 13.15 5.40 -4.82
N ILE A 84 12.63 6.29 -3.97
CA ILE A 84 13.48 6.93 -2.96
C ILE A 84 13.92 5.96 -1.86
N THR A 85 13.13 4.91 -1.63
CA THR A 85 13.48 3.83 -0.69
C THR A 85 14.29 2.70 -1.33
N GLY A 86 14.56 2.77 -2.65
CA GLY A 86 15.34 1.79 -3.42
C GLY A 86 14.61 0.45 -3.60
N GLN A 87 13.28 0.46 -3.61
CA GLN A 87 12.47 -0.76 -3.67
C GLN A 87 11.78 -0.97 -5.03
N GLU A 88 11.79 0.03 -5.93
CA GLU A 88 11.06 -0.02 -7.20
C GLU A 88 11.46 -1.21 -8.07
N GLU A 89 12.77 -1.46 -8.21
CA GLU A 89 13.33 -2.51 -9.08
C GLU A 89 12.90 -3.94 -8.69
N PHE A 90 12.43 -4.14 -7.45
CA PHE A 90 12.02 -5.45 -6.94
C PHE A 90 10.53 -5.73 -7.16
N MET A 91 9.74 -4.71 -7.53
CA MET A 91 8.29 -4.85 -7.71
C MET A 91 7.96 -5.24 -9.16
N SER A 92 7.49 -6.46 -9.36
CA SER A 92 7.00 -6.92 -10.66
C SER A 92 5.69 -6.24 -11.05
N LEU A 93 4.92 -5.74 -10.06
CA LEU A 93 3.66 -5.06 -10.29
C LEU A 93 3.44 -3.97 -9.22
N LEU A 94 2.93 -2.82 -9.67
CA LEU A 94 2.37 -1.79 -8.80
C LEU A 94 0.88 -1.61 -9.14
N VAL A 95 0.02 -1.81 -8.14
CA VAL A 95 -1.41 -1.52 -8.20
C VAL A 95 -1.72 -0.35 -7.29
N SER A 96 -2.21 0.73 -7.87
CA SER A 96 -2.62 1.97 -7.20
C SER A 96 -4.14 2.06 -7.07
N ASN A 97 -4.63 3.11 -6.43
CA ASN A 97 -6.06 3.39 -6.39
C ASN A 97 -6.66 3.81 -7.75
N GLU A 98 -5.82 4.05 -8.75
CA GLU A 98 -6.21 4.45 -10.11
C GLU A 98 -6.42 3.23 -11.02
N ASP A 99 -5.96 2.05 -10.61
CA ASP A 99 -5.99 0.84 -11.42
C ASP A 99 -7.29 0.01 -11.20
N VAL A 100 -8.10 0.36 -10.19
CA VAL A 100 -9.32 -0.40 -9.81
C VAL A 100 -10.50 0.52 -9.56
N LYS A 101 -11.71 -0.01 -9.74
CA LYS A 101 -12.95 0.73 -9.51
C LYS A 101 -13.22 0.95 -8.02
N ASN A 102 -13.05 -0.08 -7.23
CA ASN A 102 -13.32 -0.05 -5.79
C ASN A 102 -12.02 -0.21 -5.02
N ASN A 103 -11.67 0.82 -4.23
CA ASN A 103 -10.48 0.81 -3.39
C ASN A 103 -10.70 0.04 -2.08
N LYS A 104 -9.61 -0.32 -1.38
CA LYS A 104 -9.70 -0.90 -0.04
C LYS A 104 -10.68 -0.09 0.83
N PRO A 105 -11.66 -0.73 1.47
CA PRO A 105 -11.69 -2.12 1.92
C PRO A 105 -12.24 -3.15 0.93
N HIS A 106 -12.56 -2.80 -0.32
CA HIS A 106 -12.88 -3.78 -1.36
C HIS A 106 -11.64 -4.58 -1.78
N PRO A 107 -11.79 -5.88 -2.12
CA PRO A 107 -10.67 -6.74 -2.50
C PRO A 107 -10.13 -6.48 -3.91
N ASP A 108 -10.78 -5.65 -4.73
CA ASP A 108 -10.51 -5.45 -6.15
C ASP A 108 -9.02 -5.29 -6.47
N CYS A 109 -8.28 -4.52 -5.66
CA CYS A 109 -6.87 -4.26 -5.89
C CYS A 109 -6.00 -5.52 -5.75
N TYR A 110 -6.32 -6.42 -4.82
CA TYR A 110 -5.62 -7.68 -4.64
C TYR A 110 -6.02 -8.70 -5.69
N LEU A 111 -7.33 -8.81 -6.00
CA LEU A 111 -7.84 -9.66 -7.08
C LEU A 111 -7.23 -9.24 -8.43
N TYR A 112 -7.14 -7.94 -8.68
CA TYR A 112 -6.48 -7.40 -9.87
C TYR A 112 -4.99 -7.79 -9.92
N ALA A 113 -4.27 -7.67 -8.80
CA ALA A 113 -2.86 -8.05 -8.71
C ALA A 113 -2.67 -9.53 -8.99
N MET A 114 -3.44 -10.41 -8.35
CA MET A 114 -3.39 -11.86 -8.57
C MET A 114 -3.69 -12.22 -10.04
N ASN A 115 -4.70 -11.61 -10.64
CA ASN A 115 -5.02 -11.83 -12.05
C ASN A 115 -3.85 -11.43 -12.97
N LYS A 116 -3.22 -10.27 -12.72
CA LYS A 116 -2.07 -9.79 -13.50
C LYS A 116 -0.83 -10.66 -13.36
N LEU A 117 -0.64 -11.26 -12.20
CA LEU A 117 0.52 -12.12 -11.90
C LEU A 117 0.22 -13.61 -12.15
N SER A 118 -1.02 -13.93 -12.54
CA SER A 118 -1.48 -15.30 -12.77
C SER A 118 -1.27 -16.21 -11.55
N THR A 119 -1.59 -15.67 -10.35
CA THR A 119 -1.52 -16.40 -9.08
C THR A 119 -2.91 -16.63 -8.49
N SER A 120 -3.05 -17.66 -7.65
CA SER A 120 -4.26 -17.96 -6.89
C SER A 120 -4.19 -17.41 -5.46
N PRO A 121 -5.33 -17.38 -4.73
CA PRO A 121 -5.32 -16.99 -3.31
C PRO A 121 -4.41 -17.87 -2.44
N GLU A 122 -4.34 -19.16 -2.73
CA GLU A 122 -3.53 -20.14 -1.99
C GLU A 122 -2.02 -19.92 -2.18
N GLU A 123 -1.64 -19.32 -3.31
CA GLU A 123 -0.25 -19.00 -3.67
C GLU A 123 0.15 -17.57 -3.28
N THR A 124 -0.76 -16.82 -2.63
CA THR A 124 -0.57 -15.40 -2.37
C THR A 124 -0.56 -15.09 -0.87
N LEU A 125 0.51 -14.46 -0.41
CA LEU A 125 0.59 -13.85 0.91
C LEU A 125 0.38 -12.35 0.79
N ILE A 126 -0.61 -11.82 1.50
CA ILE A 126 -0.83 -10.38 1.63
C ILE A 126 -0.25 -9.90 2.98
N ILE A 127 0.52 -8.82 2.95
CA ILE A 127 1.10 -8.17 4.15
C ILE A 127 0.43 -6.81 4.30
N GLU A 128 -0.25 -6.57 5.43
CA GLU A 128 -1.05 -5.36 5.64
C GLU A 128 -1.03 -4.85 7.07
N ASP A 129 -0.98 -3.50 7.19
CA ASP A 129 -0.99 -2.78 8.46
C ASP A 129 -2.32 -2.07 8.73
N SER A 130 -3.05 -1.69 7.68
CA SER A 130 -4.26 -0.87 7.80
C SER A 130 -5.52 -1.69 7.99
N PRO A 131 -6.48 -1.25 8.83
CA PRO A 131 -7.75 -1.97 9.01
C PRO A 131 -8.51 -2.22 7.71
N LYS A 132 -8.49 -1.27 6.77
CA LYS A 132 -9.15 -1.40 5.47
C LYS A 132 -8.43 -2.34 4.53
N GLY A 133 -7.10 -2.36 4.58
CA GLY A 133 -6.30 -3.31 3.81
C GLY A 133 -6.49 -4.73 4.32
N LYS A 134 -6.51 -4.93 5.63
CA LYS A 134 -6.81 -6.23 6.27
C LYS A 134 -8.20 -6.74 5.89
N GLN A 135 -9.21 -5.88 5.93
CA GLN A 135 -10.57 -6.23 5.47
C GLN A 135 -10.58 -6.63 3.99
N ALA A 136 -9.90 -5.88 3.13
CA ALA A 136 -9.78 -6.21 1.71
C ALA A 136 -9.04 -7.54 1.48
N ALA A 137 -7.95 -7.79 2.22
CA ALA A 137 -7.18 -9.02 2.14
C ALA A 137 -8.00 -10.25 2.55
N LEU A 138 -8.69 -10.18 3.69
CA LEU A 138 -9.55 -11.27 4.18
C LEU A 138 -10.65 -11.63 3.17
N ALA A 139 -11.18 -10.66 2.43
CA ALA A 139 -12.20 -10.89 1.41
C ALA A 139 -11.68 -11.63 0.16
N THR A 140 -10.36 -11.79 -0.01
CA THR A 140 -9.76 -12.53 -1.13
C THR A 140 -9.60 -14.02 -0.87
N GLY A 141 -9.58 -14.44 0.39
CA GLY A 141 -9.22 -15.81 0.80
C GLY A 141 -7.72 -16.08 0.85
N CYS A 142 -6.86 -15.09 0.58
CA CYS A 142 -5.40 -15.22 0.67
C CYS A 142 -4.93 -15.37 2.12
N SER A 143 -3.72 -15.92 2.29
CA SER A 143 -2.98 -15.80 3.56
C SER A 143 -2.69 -14.34 3.88
N LEU A 144 -2.93 -13.92 5.14
CA LEU A 144 -2.73 -12.56 5.60
C LEU A 144 -1.70 -12.53 6.73
N LEU A 145 -0.59 -11.82 6.51
CA LEU A 145 0.34 -11.42 7.56
C LEU A 145 -0.04 -10.01 8.01
N GLU A 146 -0.66 -9.93 9.18
CA GLU A 146 -0.96 -8.65 9.81
C GLU A 146 0.30 -8.07 10.47
N VAL A 147 0.56 -6.80 10.20
CA VAL A 147 1.67 -6.06 10.78
C VAL A 147 1.17 -4.74 11.38
N GLU A 148 1.94 -4.17 12.30
CA GLU A 148 1.61 -2.87 12.91
C GLU A 148 2.17 -1.69 12.09
N ASP A 149 3.39 -1.86 11.58
CA ASP A 149 4.09 -0.85 10.78
C ASP A 149 5.16 -1.47 9.87
N VAL A 150 5.94 -0.62 9.21
CA VAL A 150 7.01 -1.05 8.30
C VAL A 150 8.13 -1.82 9.00
N TYR A 151 8.41 -1.57 10.27
CA TYR A 151 9.46 -2.26 11.04
C TYR A 151 9.06 -3.67 11.41
N ASP A 152 7.76 -3.90 11.49
CA ASP A 152 7.19 -5.23 11.79
C ASP A 152 7.26 -6.20 10.60
N VAL A 153 7.48 -5.70 9.39
CA VAL A 153 7.68 -6.52 8.18
C VAL A 153 9.11 -7.05 8.17
N THR A 154 9.30 -8.30 8.55
CA THR A 154 10.62 -8.96 8.57
C THR A 154 10.62 -10.24 7.77
N LEU A 155 11.79 -10.62 7.24
CA LEU A 155 11.95 -11.86 6.48
C LEU A 155 11.53 -13.10 7.31
N ASP A 156 11.87 -13.12 8.60
CA ASP A 156 11.52 -14.23 9.48
C ASP A 156 10.02 -14.36 9.70
N LYS A 157 9.29 -13.23 9.81
CA LYS A 157 7.83 -13.26 9.90
C LYS A 157 7.21 -13.75 8.59
N ILE A 158 7.68 -13.25 7.45
CA ILE A 158 7.21 -13.66 6.12
C ILE A 158 7.38 -15.18 5.96
N ARG A 159 8.57 -15.72 6.23
CA ARG A 159 8.87 -17.15 6.08
C ARG A 159 8.01 -18.10 6.92
N ARG A 160 7.36 -17.61 7.96
CA ARG A 160 6.42 -18.43 8.75
C ARG A 160 5.08 -18.65 8.05
N PHE A 161 4.81 -17.89 6.99
CA PHE A 161 3.60 -17.96 6.17
C PHE A 161 3.83 -18.57 4.80
N LEU A 162 5.08 -18.76 4.41
CA LEU A 162 5.51 -19.39 3.16
C LEU A 162 5.86 -20.86 3.39
#